data_78a4ff0eca5da9db7b4158e183d3c2e0
#
_entry.id   78a4ff0eca5da9db7b4158e183d3c2e0
#
_cell.length_a   1.000
_cell.length_b   1.000
_cell.length_c   1.000
_cell.angle_alpha   90.00
_cell.angle_beta   90.00
_cell.angle_gamma   90.00
#
_symmetry.space_group_name_H-M   'P 1'
#
loop_
_entity.id
_entity.type
_entity.pdbx_description
1 polymer ?
#
loop_
_entity_poly.entity_id
_entity_poly.type
_entity_poly.pdbx_seq_one_letter_code
_entity_poly.pdbx_strand_id
1 'polypeptide(L)' 'MEVIFGVQARDGSVRAQVPDDKVADLRKQIEAALAEDRPKLVWVTDKDGREIGIPSDKIVFIEFGTEKAGRQVGFSSAS' A
#
# COMPACT_ATOMS: atom_id res chain seq x y z
N MET A 1 -3.59 7.31 -7.41
CA MET A 1 -4.37 6.54 -6.41
C MET A 1 -3.66 6.56 -5.08
N GLU A 2 -4.39 6.79 -4.03
CA GLU A 2 -3.81 6.75 -2.70
C GLU A 2 -3.66 5.30 -2.25
N VAL A 3 -2.48 4.97 -1.74
CA VAL A 3 -2.23 3.64 -1.18
C VAL A 3 -1.82 3.85 0.26
N ILE A 4 -2.45 3.12 1.16
CA ILE A 4 -2.20 3.24 2.58
C ILE A 4 -1.65 1.91 3.06
N PHE A 5 -0.49 1.97 3.71
CA PHE A 5 0.12 0.79 4.31
C PHE A 5 -0.04 0.89 5.82
N GLY A 6 -0.74 -0.06 6.40
CA GLY A 6 -0.77 -0.17 7.85
C GLY A 6 0.48 -0.89 8.29
N VAL A 7 1.27 -0.29 9.17
CA VAL A 7 2.55 -0.87 9.56
C VAL A 7 2.65 -0.98 11.07
N GLN A 8 3.45 -1.92 11.49
CA GLN A 8 3.76 -2.10 12.90
C GLN A 8 4.81 -1.08 13.28
N ALA A 9 4.37 0.15 13.50
CA ALA A 9 5.27 1.23 13.84
C ALA A 9 4.52 2.24 14.67
N ARG A 10 5.26 3.20 15.18
CA ARG A 10 4.69 4.19 16.06
C ARG A 10 3.50 4.92 15.44
N ASP A 11 3.63 5.30 14.18
CA ASP A 11 2.58 6.06 13.51
C ASP A 11 1.47 5.20 12.95
N GLY A 12 1.71 3.92 12.79
CA GLY A 12 0.67 2.99 12.37
C GLY A 12 0.30 2.98 10.91
N SER A 13 0.66 3.98 10.14
CA SER A 13 0.32 3.96 8.72
C SER A 13 1.25 4.85 7.91
N VAL A 14 1.37 4.50 6.63
CA VAL A 14 2.14 5.25 5.66
C VAL A 14 1.25 5.45 4.45
N ARG A 15 1.18 6.65 3.94
CA ARG A 15 0.37 6.98 2.78
C ARG A 15 1.26 7.38 1.62
N ALA A 16 0.89 6.98 0.43
CA ALA A 16 1.60 7.36 -0.77
C ALA A 16 0.61 7.59 -1.90
N GLN A 17 0.90 8.58 -2.74
CA GLN A 17 0.12 8.83 -3.94
C GLN A 17 0.84 8.15 -5.08
N VAL A 18 0.30 7.06 -5.56
CA VAL A 18 0.93 6.25 -6.59
C VAL A 18 0.26 6.52 -7.93
N PRO A 19 1.03 6.80 -8.99
CA PRO A 19 0.41 6.98 -10.30
C PRO A 19 -0.41 5.77 -10.68
N ASP A 20 -1.55 6.01 -11.32
CA ASP A 20 -2.49 4.94 -11.62
C ASP A 20 -1.85 3.84 -12.45
N ASP A 21 -0.95 4.18 -13.35
CA ASP A 21 -0.32 3.20 -14.21
C ASP A 21 0.74 2.37 -13.49
N LYS A 22 1.04 2.69 -12.24
CA LYS A 22 2.02 1.94 -11.46
C LYS A 22 1.37 1.08 -10.38
N VAL A 23 0.07 1.20 -10.20
CA VAL A 23 -0.61 0.50 -9.11
C VAL A 23 -0.57 -1.01 -9.29
N ALA A 24 -0.77 -1.49 -10.51
CA ALA A 24 -0.75 -2.93 -10.75
C ALA A 24 0.62 -3.53 -10.47
N ASP A 25 1.68 -2.83 -10.87
CA ASP A 25 3.03 -3.30 -10.60
C ASP A 25 3.34 -3.30 -9.12
N LEU A 26 2.87 -2.28 -8.42
CA LEU A 26 3.08 -2.19 -6.98
C LEU A 26 2.38 -3.36 -6.29
N ARG A 27 1.16 -3.66 -6.68
CA ARG A 27 0.44 -4.77 -6.08
C ARG A 27 1.17 -6.08 -6.29
N LYS A 28 1.71 -6.31 -7.49
CA LYS A 28 2.46 -7.52 -7.74
C LYS A 28 3.71 -7.59 -6.90
N GLN A 29 4.39 -6.47 -6.74
CA GLN A 29 5.59 -6.42 -5.93
C GLN A 29 5.26 -6.77 -4.48
N ILE A 30 4.17 -6.22 -3.96
CA ILE A 30 3.77 -6.48 -2.59
C ILE A 30 3.44 -7.97 -2.41
N GLU A 31 2.66 -8.52 -3.32
CA GLU A 31 2.28 -9.93 -3.21
C GLU A 31 3.51 -10.83 -3.26
N ALA A 32 4.45 -10.52 -4.14
CA ALA A 32 5.66 -11.30 -4.23
C ALA A 32 6.50 -11.20 -2.96
N ALA A 33 6.58 -10.00 -2.40
CA ALA A 33 7.37 -9.81 -1.17
C ALA A 33 6.76 -10.55 0.00
N LEU A 34 5.43 -10.54 0.11
CA LEU A 34 4.76 -11.20 1.21
C LEU A 34 4.77 -12.72 1.08
N ALA A 35 5.00 -13.22 -0.12
CA ALA A 35 5.06 -14.66 -0.34
C ALA A 35 6.44 -15.24 -0.02
N GLU A 36 7.43 -14.41 0.23
CA GLU A 36 8.78 -14.88 0.52
C GLU A 36 8.89 -15.31 1.96
N ASP A 37 9.79 -16.25 2.22
CA ASP A 37 10.05 -16.71 3.59
C ASP A 37 10.77 -15.66 4.39
N ARG A 38 11.51 -14.77 3.75
CA ARG A 38 12.29 -13.77 4.44
C ARG A 38 11.71 -12.40 4.18
N PRO A 39 11.83 -11.49 5.14
CA PRO A 39 11.35 -10.13 4.92
C PRO A 39 12.10 -9.46 3.78
N LYS A 40 11.39 -8.68 3.00
CA LYS A 40 11.95 -7.90 1.93
C LYS A 40 11.47 -6.48 2.03
N LEU A 41 12.20 -5.57 1.42
CA LEU A 41 11.76 -4.19 1.36
C LEU A 41 10.81 -4.01 0.19
N VAL A 42 9.66 -3.44 0.45
CA VAL A 42 8.73 -3.05 -0.58
C VAL A 42 8.98 -1.58 -0.87
N TRP A 43 9.35 -1.26 -2.10
CA TRP A 43 9.66 0.12 -2.47
C TRP A 43 8.47 0.75 -3.17
N VAL A 44 8.07 1.90 -2.67
CA VAL A 44 6.93 2.64 -3.21
C VAL A 44 7.44 3.99 -3.65
N THR A 45 7.14 4.38 -4.89
CA THR A 45 7.52 5.69 -5.39
C THR A 45 6.27 6.55 -5.45
N ASP A 46 6.29 7.63 -4.71
CA ASP A 46 5.20 8.59 -4.67
C ASP A 46 5.25 9.46 -5.93
N LYS A 47 4.13 10.06 -6.26
CA LYS A 47 4.05 10.91 -7.46
C LYS A 47 5.03 12.09 -7.39
N ASP A 48 5.45 12.47 -6.21
CA ASP A 48 6.42 13.55 -6.05
C ASP A 48 7.86 13.06 -6.15
N GLY A 49 8.06 11.80 -6.48
CA GLY A 49 9.40 11.24 -6.60
C GLY A 49 9.97 10.72 -5.31
N ARG A 50 9.20 10.79 -4.23
CA ARG A 50 9.67 10.28 -2.94
C ARG A 50 9.64 8.76 -2.95
N GLU A 51 10.71 8.15 -2.47
CA GLU A 51 10.78 6.70 -2.42
C GLU A 51 10.67 6.25 -0.98
N ILE A 52 9.76 5.32 -0.75
CA ILE A 52 9.50 4.83 0.60
C ILE A 52 9.76 3.33 0.62
N GLY A 53 10.63 2.89 1.51
CA GLY A 53 10.91 1.46 1.66
C GLY A 53 10.24 0.95 2.91
N ILE A 54 9.43 -0.09 2.77
CA ILE A 54 8.69 -0.64 3.90
C ILE A 54 9.04 -2.12 4.03
N PRO A 55 9.56 -2.55 5.18
CA PRO A 55 9.84 -3.98 5.37
C PRO A 55 8.54 -4.78 5.31
N SER A 56 8.54 -5.85 4.54
CA SER A 56 7.32 -6.61 4.33
C SER A 56 6.78 -7.22 5.61
N ASP A 57 7.66 -7.57 6.54
CA ASP A 57 7.20 -8.19 7.79
C ASP A 57 6.61 -7.17 8.77
N LYS A 58 6.63 -5.90 8.42
CA LYS A 58 6.01 -4.87 9.24
C LYS A 58 4.67 -4.42 8.69
N ILE A 59 4.28 -4.94 7.54
CA ILE A 59 3.02 -4.55 6.92
C ILE A 59 1.90 -5.35 7.53
N VAL A 60 0.90 -4.66 8.06
CA VAL A 60 -0.25 -5.27 8.67
C VAL A 60 -1.41 -5.34 7.69
N PHE A 61 -1.60 -4.27 6.91
CA PHE A 61 -2.62 -4.27 5.87
C PHE A 61 -2.23 -3.23 4.82
N ILE A 62 -2.86 -3.33 3.67
CA ILE A 62 -2.64 -2.38 2.58
C ILE A 62 -3.99 -2.05 2.00
N GLU A 63 -4.27 -0.77 1.85
CA GLU A 63 -5.50 -0.32 1.21
C GLU A 63 -5.17 0.36 -0.10
N PHE A 64 -5.77 -0.11 -1.17
CA PHE A 64 -5.71 0.56 -2.45
C PHE A 64 -7.05 1.24 -2.62
N GLY A 65 -7.06 2.53 -2.49
CA GLY A 65 -8.33 3.19 -2.52
C GLY A 65 -8.25 4.54 -3.13
N THR A 66 -9.39 5.02 -3.50
CA THR A 66 -9.53 6.35 -3.97
C THR A 66 -10.62 6.96 -3.14
N GLU A 67 -10.79 8.24 -3.25
CA GLU A 67 -11.88 8.88 -2.61
C GLU A 67 -13.19 8.30 -3.04
N LYS A 68 -13.29 7.95 -4.32
CA LYS A 68 -14.51 7.36 -4.79
C LYS A 68 -14.79 6.06 -4.14
N ALA A 69 -13.79 5.20 -4.08
CA ALA A 69 -13.98 3.91 -3.48
C ALA A 69 -14.37 4.05 -2.03
N GLY A 70 -13.72 4.93 -1.34
CA GLY A 70 -14.04 5.15 0.04
C GLY A 70 -15.45 5.59 0.26
N ARG A 71 -15.92 6.45 -0.61
CA ARG A 71 -17.27 6.93 -0.45
C ARG A 71 -18.30 5.88 -0.69
N GLN A 72 -17.99 5.00 -1.57
CA GLN A 72 -18.94 4.02 -1.90
C GLN A 72 -19.14 3.03 -0.87
N VAL A 73 -18.50 2.88 -0.07
CA VAL A 73 -18.64 1.94 0.73
C VAL A 73 -19.46 1.87 1.61
N GLY A 74 -19.79 2.07 1.37
CA GLY A 74 -20.57 1.76 2.09
C GLY A 74 -20.80 0.49 2.04
N PHE A 75 -20.40 0.28 1.27
CA PHE A 75 -20.55 -0.39 1.12
C PHE A 75 -20.19 -1.24 1.63
N SER A 76 -20.07 -1.29 1.57
CA SER A 76 -19.78 -1.74 1.75
C SER A 76 -19.35 -2.38 2.30
N SER A 77 -19.48 -2.59 2.40
CA SER A 77 -19.12 -2.81 2.72
C SER A 77 -18.69 -3.30 3.20
N ALA A 78 -18.77 -3.48 3.25
CA ALA A 78 -18.45 -3.56 3.45
C ALA A 78 -18.16 -3.82 3.77
N SER A 79 -18.33 -4.00 3.70
CA SER A 79 -18.19 -3.83 3.73
C SER A 79 -18.07 -3.83 3.96
#